data_93f63b614b9d6d3ec301405e0ad65b2b
#
_entry.id   93f63b614b9d6d3ec301405e0ad65b2b
#
_cell.length_a   1.000
_cell.length_b   1.000
_cell.length_c   1.000
_cell.angle_alpha   90.00
_cell.angle_beta   90.00
_cell.angle_gamma   90.00
#
_symmetry.space_group_name_H-M   'P 1'
#
loop_
_entity.id
_entity.type
_entity.pdbx_description
1 polymer ?
#
loop_
_entity_poly.entity_id
_entity_poly.type
_entity_poly.pdbx_seq_one_letter_code
_entity_poly.pdbx_strand_id
1 'polypeptide(L)'
;MKMLILLAGLLVHGIAIAQNAENQSAGLGYTYAELRFVDVDRNGGDGLRFNGSYELENNWLIVGGVTGLDFDNNVDLTTVEVGGGYVWHYSETFDLLSTLRFVRADIDTPGGSSDESGFAFSAGARGLLAPQFEIRGSVNHINLDDSDTYLELAGDYYFTEQFSAGLSLEFAGDTDVFTIGARWFFK
;
A
#
# COMPACT_ATOMS: atom_id res chain seq x y z
N MET A 1 24.86 1.18 0.07
CA MET A 1 25.30 2.57 -0.25
C MET A 1 25.21 2.95 -1.75
N LYS A 2 24.82 2.04 -2.66
CA LYS A 2 24.61 2.35 -4.09
C LYS A 2 23.15 2.66 -4.48
N MET A 3 22.18 2.33 -3.65
CA MET A 3 20.74 2.52 -3.93
C MET A 3 20.25 3.96 -3.67
N LEU A 4 20.93 4.72 -2.80
CA LEU A 4 20.55 6.11 -2.47
C LEU A 4 20.74 7.10 -3.64
N ILE A 5 21.62 6.79 -4.59
CA ILE A 5 21.94 7.68 -5.73
C ILE A 5 20.86 7.59 -6.82
N LEU A 6 20.17 6.47 -6.95
CA LEU A 6 19.11 6.30 -7.95
C LEU A 6 17.82 7.07 -7.58
N LEU A 7 17.53 7.18 -6.30
CA LEU A 7 16.35 7.93 -5.80
C LEU A 7 16.49 9.44 -6.01
N ALA A 8 17.70 9.97 -5.86
CA ALA A 8 17.99 11.39 -6.07
C ALA A 8 17.88 11.80 -7.56
N GLY A 9 18.18 10.89 -8.48
CA GLY A 9 18.07 11.14 -9.92
C GLY A 9 16.63 11.23 -10.43
N LEU A 10 15.72 10.48 -9.84
CA LEU A 10 14.28 10.49 -10.19
C LEU A 10 13.58 11.77 -9.68
N LEU A 11 13.99 12.29 -8.53
CA LEU A 11 13.44 13.53 -7.95
C LEU A 11 13.80 14.78 -8.80
N VAL A 12 15.00 14.83 -9.36
CA VAL A 12 15.46 16.00 -10.14
C VAL A 12 14.77 16.09 -11.52
N HIS A 13 14.42 14.93 -12.13
CA HIS A 13 13.70 14.93 -13.42
C HIS A 13 12.19 15.15 -13.25
N GLY A 14 11.62 14.80 -12.10
CA GLY A 14 10.20 15.04 -11.78
C GLY A 14 9.85 16.53 -11.65
N ILE A 15 10.77 17.36 -11.18
CA ILE A 15 10.55 18.81 -11.01
C ILE A 15 10.39 19.55 -12.34
N ALA A 16 11.05 19.07 -13.41
CA ALA A 16 10.97 19.71 -14.74
C ALA A 16 9.63 19.41 -15.45
N ILE A 17 8.97 18.29 -15.12
CA ILE A 17 7.67 17.92 -15.68
C ILE A 17 6.53 18.59 -14.91
N ALA A 18 6.72 18.86 -13.62
CA ALA A 18 5.72 19.48 -12.74
C ALA A 18 5.41 20.95 -13.10
N GLN A 19 6.30 21.63 -13.80
CA GLN A 19 6.08 23.05 -14.18
C GLN A 19 4.96 23.25 -15.24
N ASN A 20 4.50 22.18 -15.93
CA ASN A 20 3.40 22.26 -16.88
C ASN A 20 2.06 21.72 -16.33
N ALA A 21 2.03 21.30 -15.08
CA ALA A 21 0.83 20.78 -14.40
C ALA A 21 0.12 21.84 -13.54
N GLU A 22 0.26 23.12 -13.87
CA GLU A 22 -0.50 24.20 -13.25
C GLU A 22 -1.99 24.04 -13.61
N ASN A 23 -2.73 23.37 -12.73
CA ASN A 23 -4.20 23.31 -12.51
C ASN A 23 -4.83 21.92 -12.40
N GLN A 24 -4.09 20.85 -12.15
CA GLN A 24 -4.69 19.55 -11.88
C GLN A 24 -4.49 19.20 -10.41
N SER A 25 -5.46 19.53 -9.55
CA SER A 25 -5.55 18.88 -8.25
C SER A 25 -6.08 17.47 -8.48
N ALA A 26 -5.23 16.46 -8.37
CA ALA A 26 -5.70 15.10 -8.20
C ALA A 26 -6.50 15.04 -6.90
N GLY A 27 -7.80 14.80 -6.97
CA GLY A 27 -8.61 14.51 -5.80
C GLY A 27 -8.18 13.17 -5.19
N LEU A 28 -8.56 12.91 -3.94
CA LEU A 28 -8.35 11.60 -3.32
C LEU A 28 -9.27 10.57 -3.99
N GLY A 29 -8.76 9.83 -4.99
CA GLY A 29 -9.50 8.77 -5.68
C GLY A 29 -9.36 7.42 -4.95
N TYR A 30 -10.42 6.61 -5.00
CA TYR A 30 -10.45 5.28 -4.36
C TYR A 30 -10.68 4.13 -5.34
N THR A 31 -10.81 4.43 -6.63
CA THR A 31 -10.87 3.40 -7.68
C THR A 31 -9.53 3.31 -8.39
N TYR A 32 -8.72 2.32 -8.01
CA TYR A 32 -7.34 2.17 -8.50
C TYR A 32 -6.86 0.72 -8.49
N ALA A 33 -5.78 0.48 -9.24
CA ALA A 33 -4.89 -0.66 -9.09
C ALA A 33 -3.49 -0.16 -8.71
N GLU A 34 -2.80 -0.90 -7.84
CA GLU A 34 -1.49 -0.54 -7.31
C GLU A 34 -0.56 -1.75 -7.37
N LEU A 35 0.67 -1.54 -7.82
CA LEU A 35 1.75 -2.53 -7.77
C LEU A 35 2.91 -1.96 -6.97
N ARG A 36 3.40 -2.71 -5.97
CA ARG A 36 4.52 -2.35 -5.12
C ARG A 36 5.55 -3.48 -5.07
N PHE A 37 6.82 -3.12 -5.11
CA PHE A 37 7.91 -3.94 -4.62
C PHE A 37 7.95 -3.84 -3.10
N VAL A 38 8.13 -4.96 -2.43
CA VAL A 38 8.16 -5.10 -0.97
C VAL A 38 9.54 -5.59 -0.57
N ASP A 39 10.10 -4.99 0.47
CA ASP A 39 11.37 -5.39 1.09
C ASP A 39 11.14 -5.48 2.61
N VAL A 40 11.46 -6.63 3.19
CA VAL A 40 11.29 -6.95 4.61
C VAL A 40 12.67 -6.97 5.28
N ASP A 41 12.92 -6.04 6.18
CA ASP A 41 14.24 -5.87 6.81
C ASP A 41 14.69 -7.10 7.60
N ARG A 42 13.76 -7.76 8.28
CA ARG A 42 14.03 -8.98 9.06
C ARG A 42 13.79 -10.22 8.21
N ASN A 43 14.75 -11.14 8.20
CA ASN A 43 14.75 -12.40 7.45
C ASN A 43 14.95 -12.27 5.94
N GLY A 44 15.33 -11.10 5.42
CA GLY A 44 15.72 -10.92 4.04
C GLY A 44 14.63 -11.26 3.01
N GLY A 45 13.37 -10.91 3.32
CA GLY A 45 12.26 -11.18 2.43
C GLY A 45 12.06 -10.05 1.42
N ASP A 46 11.84 -10.40 0.15
CA ASP A 46 11.43 -9.43 -0.87
C ASP A 46 10.35 -10.01 -1.79
N GLY A 47 9.66 -9.13 -2.50
CA GLY A 47 8.62 -9.60 -3.40
C GLY A 47 7.75 -8.51 -4.00
N LEU A 48 6.54 -8.90 -4.38
CA LEU A 48 5.58 -8.02 -5.03
C LEU A 48 4.23 -8.04 -4.31
N ARG A 49 3.62 -6.87 -4.23
CA ARG A 49 2.26 -6.68 -3.73
C ARG A 49 1.43 -5.99 -4.81
N PHE A 50 0.32 -6.61 -5.17
CA PHE A 50 -0.71 -6.01 -6.03
C PHE A 50 -1.95 -5.74 -5.20
N ASN A 51 -2.46 -4.51 -5.22
CA ASN A 51 -3.69 -4.11 -4.55
C ASN A 51 -4.66 -3.48 -5.54
N GLY A 52 -5.94 -3.62 -5.25
CA GLY A 52 -7.01 -2.95 -5.96
C GLY A 52 -8.05 -2.41 -5.00
N SER A 53 -8.63 -1.28 -5.38
CA SER A 53 -9.76 -0.68 -4.68
C SER A 53 -10.78 -0.18 -5.71
N TYR A 54 -12.04 -0.35 -5.41
CA TYR A 54 -13.16 0.17 -6.19
C TYR A 54 -14.16 0.87 -5.28
N GLU A 55 -14.40 2.13 -5.55
CA GLU A 55 -15.38 2.93 -4.81
C GLU A 55 -16.77 2.72 -5.38
N LEU A 56 -17.67 2.31 -4.50
CA LEU A 56 -19.09 2.17 -4.76
C LEU A 56 -19.84 3.46 -4.43
N GLU A 57 -21.11 3.51 -4.74
CA GLU A 57 -22.00 4.56 -4.25
C GLU A 57 -21.98 4.64 -2.71
N ASN A 58 -22.22 5.84 -2.17
CA ASN A 58 -22.27 6.12 -0.73
C ASN A 58 -20.97 5.80 0.03
N ASN A 59 -19.80 5.98 -0.62
CA ASN A 59 -18.46 5.91 0.00
C ASN A 59 -18.04 4.50 0.49
N TRP A 60 -18.73 3.46 0.04
CA TRP A 60 -18.31 2.09 0.29
C TRP A 60 -17.19 1.69 -0.67
N LEU A 61 -16.26 0.87 -0.19
CA LEU A 61 -15.16 0.33 -0.98
C LEU A 61 -15.27 -1.19 -1.09
N ILE A 62 -14.91 -1.71 -2.25
CA ILE A 62 -14.44 -3.09 -2.41
C ILE A 62 -12.92 -3.02 -2.51
N VAL A 63 -12.21 -3.80 -1.70
CA VAL A 63 -10.76 -3.83 -1.67
C VAL A 63 -10.26 -5.26 -1.78
N GLY A 64 -9.08 -5.44 -2.37
CA GLY A 64 -8.44 -6.75 -2.43
C GLY A 64 -7.00 -6.66 -2.86
N GLY A 65 -6.26 -7.74 -2.64
CA GLY A 65 -4.85 -7.77 -2.99
C GLY A 65 -4.26 -9.16 -2.99
N VAL A 66 -3.07 -9.24 -3.56
CA VAL A 66 -2.21 -10.42 -3.54
C VAL A 66 -0.79 -9.95 -3.25
N THR A 67 -0.13 -10.59 -2.29
CA THR A 67 1.28 -10.39 -1.96
C THR A 67 2.01 -11.70 -2.10
N GLY A 68 3.13 -11.71 -2.83
CA GLY A 68 4.07 -12.81 -2.87
C GLY A 68 5.42 -12.33 -2.34
N LEU A 69 5.97 -13.03 -1.35
CA LEU A 69 7.27 -12.74 -0.74
C LEU A 69 8.12 -14.00 -0.76
N ASP A 70 9.37 -13.85 -1.16
CA ASP A 70 10.41 -14.85 -1.11
C ASP A 70 11.38 -14.50 0.02
N PHE A 71 11.57 -15.41 0.97
CA PHE A 71 12.48 -15.22 2.09
C PHE A 71 13.73 -16.09 1.96
N ASP A 72 14.77 -15.71 2.68
CA ASP A 72 15.95 -16.57 2.84
C ASP A 72 15.55 -17.97 3.32
N ASN A 73 16.36 -18.99 2.98
CA ASN A 73 16.14 -20.41 3.28
C ASN A 73 14.99 -21.09 2.53
N ASN A 74 14.59 -20.58 1.37
CA ASN A 74 13.52 -21.12 0.51
C ASN A 74 12.17 -21.19 1.25
N VAL A 75 11.78 -20.13 1.85
CA VAL A 75 10.46 -19.93 2.43
C VAL A 75 9.71 -18.93 1.55
N ASP A 76 8.58 -19.35 0.99
CA ASP A 76 7.74 -18.53 0.16
C ASP A 76 6.42 -18.25 0.89
N LEU A 77 5.98 -16.98 0.88
CA LEU A 77 4.70 -16.55 1.45
C LEU A 77 3.84 -15.95 0.35
N THR A 78 2.66 -16.51 0.16
CA THR A 78 1.62 -15.92 -0.69
C THR A 78 0.42 -15.54 0.16
N THR A 79 0.02 -14.27 0.11
CA THR A 79 -1.17 -13.79 0.81
C THR A 79 -2.19 -13.27 -0.20
N VAL A 80 -3.45 -13.67 -0.03
CA VAL A 80 -4.59 -13.16 -0.80
C VAL A 80 -5.58 -12.53 0.16
N GLU A 81 -6.07 -11.35 -0.18
CA GLU A 81 -7.04 -10.64 0.64
C GLU A 81 -8.20 -10.05 -0.19
N VAL A 82 -9.39 -10.03 0.40
CA VAL A 82 -10.58 -9.41 -0.19
C VAL A 82 -11.50 -8.91 0.92
N GLY A 83 -12.11 -7.76 0.69
CA GLY A 83 -12.99 -7.19 1.71
C GLY A 83 -13.70 -5.94 1.27
N GLY A 84 -14.20 -5.21 2.24
CA GLY A 84 -14.89 -3.94 2.06
C GLY A 84 -14.35 -2.87 3.00
N GLY A 85 -14.68 -1.64 2.67
CA GLY A 85 -14.31 -0.49 3.49
C GLY A 85 -15.31 0.64 3.38
N TYR A 86 -15.06 1.67 4.17
CA TYR A 86 -15.83 2.90 4.14
C TYR A 86 -14.92 4.11 4.25
N VAL A 87 -15.23 5.14 3.47
CA VAL A 87 -14.51 6.43 3.46
C VAL A 87 -15.41 7.50 4.08
N TRP A 88 -14.86 8.25 5.03
CA TRP A 88 -15.45 9.46 5.56
C TRP A 88 -14.72 10.66 4.96
N HIS A 89 -15.34 11.34 4.00
CA HIS A 89 -14.81 12.59 3.44
C HIS A 89 -14.93 13.69 4.48
N TYR A 90 -13.81 13.98 5.16
CA TYR A 90 -13.77 15.01 6.20
C TYR A 90 -13.61 16.42 5.61
N SER A 91 -12.82 16.55 4.54
CA SER A 91 -12.63 17.78 3.78
C SER A 91 -12.28 17.46 2.32
N GLU A 92 -12.10 18.46 1.47
CA GLU A 92 -11.68 18.29 0.08
C GLU A 92 -10.29 17.65 -0.08
N THR A 93 -9.48 17.73 0.97
CA THR A 93 -8.08 17.24 0.96
C THR A 93 -7.76 16.20 2.01
N PHE A 94 -8.75 15.79 2.81
CA PHE A 94 -8.51 14.87 3.93
C PHE A 94 -9.68 13.92 4.16
N ASP A 95 -9.38 12.63 4.18
CA ASP A 95 -10.34 11.56 4.40
C ASP A 95 -9.89 10.65 5.54
N LEU A 96 -10.88 10.08 6.22
CA LEU A 96 -10.70 8.93 7.11
C LEU A 96 -11.23 7.68 6.42
N LEU A 97 -10.62 6.54 6.67
CA LEU A 97 -11.06 5.29 6.08
C LEU A 97 -10.91 4.12 7.06
N SER A 98 -11.77 3.12 6.88
CA SER A 98 -11.60 1.83 7.53
C SER A 98 -11.89 0.71 6.55
N THR A 99 -11.21 -0.45 6.73
CA THR A 99 -11.48 -1.65 5.93
C THR A 99 -11.55 -2.88 6.82
N LEU A 100 -12.36 -3.85 6.40
CA LEU A 100 -12.37 -5.21 6.93
C LEU A 100 -12.14 -6.17 5.77
N ARG A 101 -11.15 -7.04 5.88
CA ARG A 101 -10.73 -7.97 4.83
C ARG A 101 -10.68 -9.39 5.37
N PHE A 102 -11.10 -10.34 4.59
CA PHE A 102 -10.73 -11.75 4.76
C PHE A 102 -9.34 -11.95 4.16
N VAL A 103 -8.49 -12.68 4.85
CA VAL A 103 -7.09 -12.92 4.48
C VAL A 103 -6.83 -14.42 4.50
N ARG A 104 -6.14 -14.91 3.48
CA ARG A 104 -5.56 -16.23 3.43
C ARG A 104 -4.07 -16.11 3.12
N ALA A 105 -3.25 -16.77 3.92
CA ALA A 105 -1.81 -16.86 3.77
C ALA A 105 -1.43 -18.33 3.51
N ASP A 106 -0.68 -18.57 2.46
CA ASP A 106 -0.10 -19.87 2.11
C ASP A 106 1.41 -19.75 2.27
N ILE A 107 2.02 -20.62 3.10
CA ILE A 107 3.44 -20.64 3.44
C ILE A 107 4.05 -21.93 2.93
N ASP A 108 5.00 -21.81 2.02
CA ASP A 108 5.76 -22.94 1.49
C ASP A 108 7.18 -22.95 2.08
N THR A 109 7.60 -24.11 2.60
CA THR A 109 8.93 -24.31 3.17
C THR A 109 9.54 -25.61 2.63
N PRO A 110 10.86 -25.83 2.71
CA PRO A 110 11.49 -27.09 2.33
C PRO A 110 10.95 -28.31 3.08
N GLY A 111 10.27 -28.12 4.21
CA GLY A 111 9.69 -29.18 5.04
C GLY A 111 8.22 -29.46 4.77
N GLY A 112 7.55 -28.66 3.98
CA GLY A 112 6.12 -28.77 3.66
C GLY A 112 5.43 -27.41 3.57
N SER A 113 4.15 -27.42 3.21
CA SER A 113 3.30 -26.24 3.12
C SER A 113 2.28 -26.18 4.25
N SER A 114 1.93 -24.97 4.65
CA SER A 114 0.83 -24.68 5.58
C SER A 114 0.01 -23.51 5.08
N ASP A 115 -1.25 -23.47 5.44
CA ASP A 115 -2.13 -22.35 5.13
C ASP A 115 -2.86 -21.86 6.39
N GLU A 116 -3.07 -20.57 6.45
CA GLU A 116 -3.80 -19.89 7.52
C GLU A 116 -4.84 -18.95 6.92
N SER A 117 -5.92 -18.73 7.63
CA SER A 117 -6.94 -17.78 7.20
C SER A 117 -7.57 -17.05 8.36
N GLY A 118 -7.98 -15.81 8.12
CA GLY A 118 -8.57 -14.99 9.16
C GLY A 118 -9.06 -13.65 8.63
N PHE A 119 -8.98 -12.63 9.47
CA PHE A 119 -9.46 -11.29 9.14
C PHE A 119 -8.41 -10.23 9.44
N ALA A 120 -8.39 -9.20 8.60
CA ALA A 120 -7.63 -7.99 8.84
C ALA A 120 -8.56 -6.79 8.91
N PHE A 121 -8.34 -5.95 9.90
CA PHE A 121 -9.01 -4.66 10.06
C PHE A 121 -7.99 -3.54 9.93
N SER A 122 -8.35 -2.46 9.23
CA SER A 122 -7.54 -1.24 9.23
C SER A 122 -8.38 0.01 9.46
N ALA A 123 -7.77 0.99 10.11
CA ALA A 123 -8.30 2.33 10.25
C ALA A 123 -7.19 3.34 9.99
N GLY A 124 -7.47 4.36 9.20
CA GLY A 124 -6.44 5.31 8.80
C GLY A 124 -6.99 6.60 8.23
N ALA A 125 -6.05 7.41 7.76
CA ALA A 125 -6.30 8.69 7.15
C ALA A 125 -5.48 8.85 5.86
N ARG A 126 -6.01 9.60 4.90
CA ARG A 126 -5.34 10.06 3.69
C ARG A 126 -5.49 11.56 3.59
N GLY A 127 -4.45 12.24 3.15
CA GLY A 127 -4.49 13.67 2.98
C GLY A 127 -3.56 14.19 1.90
N LEU A 128 -4.00 15.21 1.15
CA LEU A 128 -3.16 15.95 0.22
C LEU A 128 -2.44 17.07 1.00
N LEU A 129 -1.13 16.98 1.16
CA LEU A 129 -0.29 18.07 1.68
C LEU A 129 -0.07 19.16 0.63
N ALA A 130 -0.11 18.78 -0.63
CA ALA A 130 -0.08 19.66 -1.80
C ALA A 130 -0.90 18.99 -2.91
N PRO A 131 -1.30 19.70 -3.97
CA PRO A 131 -2.11 19.13 -5.05
C PRO A 131 -1.57 17.84 -5.67
N GLN A 132 -0.27 17.61 -5.58
CA GLN A 132 0.42 16.46 -6.16
C GLN A 132 1.06 15.54 -5.11
N PHE A 133 0.89 15.82 -3.81
CA PHE A 133 1.55 15.06 -2.77
C PHE A 133 0.55 14.57 -1.71
N GLU A 134 0.34 13.26 -1.69
CA GLU A 134 -0.50 12.55 -0.74
C GLU A 134 0.34 11.93 0.38
N ILE A 135 -0.20 11.99 1.60
CA ILE A 135 0.28 11.18 2.71
C ILE A 135 -0.85 10.27 3.20
N ARG A 136 -0.46 9.10 3.68
CA ARG A 136 -1.35 8.15 4.35
C ARG A 136 -0.74 7.69 5.65
N GLY A 137 -1.59 7.41 6.62
CA GLY A 137 -1.23 6.70 7.83
C GLY A 137 -2.37 5.78 8.25
N SER A 138 -2.05 4.54 8.63
CA SER A 138 -3.06 3.58 9.10
C SER A 138 -2.51 2.68 10.20
N VAL A 139 -3.40 2.28 11.10
CA VAL A 139 -3.19 1.17 12.02
C VAL A 139 -3.90 -0.05 11.43
N ASN A 140 -3.19 -1.14 11.34
CA ASN A 140 -3.66 -2.39 10.78
C ASN A 140 -3.56 -3.47 11.85
N HIS A 141 -4.61 -4.27 11.98
CA HIS A 141 -4.66 -5.44 12.84
C HIS A 141 -5.03 -6.65 12.00
N ILE A 142 -4.19 -7.68 12.03
CA ILE A 142 -4.42 -8.94 11.35
C ILE A 142 -4.57 -10.04 12.40
N ASN A 143 -5.55 -10.90 12.21
CA ASN A 143 -5.81 -12.06 13.06
C ASN A 143 -5.91 -13.29 12.15
N LEU A 144 -4.83 -14.07 12.13
CA LEU A 144 -4.73 -15.41 11.56
C LEU A 144 -4.68 -16.41 12.74
N ASP A 145 -3.81 -17.38 12.72
CA ASP A 145 -3.55 -18.26 13.89
C ASP A 145 -2.94 -17.45 15.04
N ASP A 146 -2.01 -16.53 14.70
CA ASP A 146 -1.52 -15.48 15.60
C ASP A 146 -2.07 -14.12 15.18
N SER A 147 -2.06 -13.14 16.08
CA SER A 147 -2.51 -11.78 15.78
C SER A 147 -1.36 -10.78 15.84
N ASP A 148 -1.35 -9.87 14.89
CA ASP A 148 -0.37 -8.78 14.84
C ASP A 148 -1.03 -7.42 14.59
N THR A 149 -0.36 -6.36 15.03
CA THR A 149 -0.80 -4.97 14.82
C THR A 149 0.38 -4.14 14.38
N TYR A 150 0.23 -3.45 13.26
CA TYR A 150 1.28 -2.62 12.70
C TYR A 150 0.77 -1.25 12.26
N LEU A 151 1.68 -0.29 12.23
CA LEU A 151 1.48 1.05 11.72
C LEU A 151 2.04 1.12 10.29
N GLU A 152 1.27 1.64 9.35
CA GLU A 152 1.74 2.00 8.01
C GLU A 152 1.77 3.52 7.85
N LEU A 153 2.87 4.03 7.28
CA LEU A 153 3.02 5.40 6.82
C LEU A 153 3.43 5.39 5.35
N ALA A 154 2.75 6.18 4.53
CA ALA A 154 3.02 6.23 3.09
C ALA A 154 2.99 7.65 2.54
N GLY A 155 3.73 7.87 1.45
CA GLY A 155 3.72 9.08 0.66
C GLY A 155 3.69 8.76 -0.82
N ASP A 156 2.81 9.41 -1.56
CA ASP A 156 2.63 9.22 -3.00
C ASP A 156 2.70 10.57 -3.72
N TYR A 157 3.39 10.60 -4.86
CA TYR A 157 3.46 11.75 -5.74
C TYR A 157 2.64 11.49 -7.01
N TYR A 158 1.71 12.37 -7.31
CA TYR A 158 0.87 12.33 -8.50
C TYR A 158 1.58 12.99 -9.68
N PHE A 159 1.96 12.21 -10.67
CA PHE A 159 2.50 12.71 -11.94
C PHE A 159 1.40 13.20 -12.87
N THR A 160 0.23 12.56 -12.77
CA THR A 160 -1.01 12.91 -13.46
C THR A 160 -2.20 12.61 -12.54
N GLU A 161 -3.42 12.99 -12.92
CA GLU A 161 -4.63 12.58 -12.19
C GLU A 161 -4.84 11.07 -12.13
N GLN A 162 -4.25 10.33 -13.06
CA GLN A 162 -4.42 8.89 -13.20
C GLN A 162 -3.24 8.08 -12.71
N PHE A 163 -2.10 8.70 -12.42
CA PHE A 163 -0.89 7.96 -12.08
C PHE A 163 -0.11 8.62 -10.96
N SER A 164 0.14 7.84 -9.92
CA SER A 164 1.07 8.20 -8.83
C SER A 164 2.13 7.14 -8.62
N ALA A 165 3.23 7.52 -8.00
CA ALA A 165 4.20 6.60 -7.46
C ALA A 165 4.61 7.06 -6.07
N GLY A 166 4.97 6.11 -5.22
CA GLY A 166 5.26 6.42 -3.83
C GLY A 166 5.96 5.29 -3.09
N LEU A 167 6.11 5.52 -1.82
CA LEU A 167 6.74 4.58 -0.90
C LEU A 167 5.89 4.43 0.38
N SER A 168 6.04 3.30 1.08
CA SER A 168 5.52 3.14 2.44
C SER A 168 6.52 2.45 3.35
N LEU A 169 6.29 2.64 4.65
CA LEU A 169 6.96 1.99 5.74
C LEU A 169 5.89 1.36 6.63
N GLU A 170 6.04 0.08 6.95
CA GLU A 170 5.21 -0.64 7.90
C GLU A 170 6.08 -0.99 9.11
N PHE A 171 5.57 -0.71 10.31
CA PHE A 171 6.23 -0.94 11.58
C PHE A 171 5.45 -2.01 12.36
N ALA A 172 5.94 -3.25 12.33
CA ALA A 172 5.32 -4.42 12.95
C ALA A 172 6.25 -5.01 14.02
N GLY A 173 6.15 -4.50 15.24
CA GLY A 173 7.00 -4.97 16.35
C GLY A 173 8.49 -4.78 16.05
N ASP A 174 9.20 -5.91 15.85
CA ASP A 174 10.64 -5.92 15.53
C ASP A 174 10.92 -6.04 14.00
N THR A 175 9.91 -5.95 13.16
CA THR A 175 10.04 -6.10 11.71
C THR A 175 9.55 -4.85 11.02
N ASP A 176 10.42 -4.26 10.20
CA ASP A 176 10.06 -3.13 9.36
C ASP A 176 9.91 -3.62 7.91
N VAL A 177 8.89 -3.11 7.22
CA VAL A 177 8.66 -3.40 5.80
C VAL A 177 8.72 -2.10 5.01
N PHE A 178 9.58 -2.06 4.02
CA PHE A 178 9.66 -0.96 3.07
C PHE A 178 8.97 -1.35 1.77
N THR A 179 8.17 -0.45 1.19
CA THR A 179 7.63 -0.65 -0.15
C THR A 179 7.86 0.55 -1.05
N ILE A 180 8.00 0.28 -2.35
CA ILE A 180 8.01 1.29 -3.39
C ILE A 180 7.16 0.82 -4.55
N GLY A 181 6.35 1.71 -5.14
CA GLY A 181 5.50 1.27 -6.25
C GLY A 181 4.74 2.40 -6.91
N ALA A 182 3.75 1.99 -7.69
CA ALA A 182 2.95 2.89 -8.50
C ALA A 182 1.47 2.50 -8.43
N ARG A 183 0.62 3.51 -8.56
CA ARG A 183 -0.83 3.38 -8.54
C ARG A 183 -1.41 4.01 -9.79
N TRP A 184 -2.36 3.28 -10.39
CA TRP A 184 -3.14 3.72 -11.53
C TRP A 184 -4.60 3.89 -11.14
N PHE A 185 -5.14 5.10 -11.33
CA PHE A 185 -6.52 5.44 -11.02
C PHE A 185 -7.40 5.30 -12.28
N PHE A 186 -8.56 4.70 -12.09
CA PHE A 186 -9.59 4.57 -13.11
C PHE A 186 -10.70 5.60 -12.84
N LYS A 187 -11.28 6.12 -13.94
CA LYS A 187 -12.45 7.01 -13.88
C LYS A 187 -13.71 6.22 -14.09
#